data_c090eabd4a79775a4901301da27ed491
#
_entry.id   c090eabd4a79775a4901301da27ed491
#
_cell.length_a   1.000
_cell.length_b   1.000
_cell.length_c   1.000
_cell.angle_alpha   90.00
_cell.angle_beta   90.00
_cell.angle_gamma   90.00
#
_symmetry.space_group_name_H-M   'P 1'
#
loop_
_entity.id
_entity.type
_entity.pdbx_description
1 polymer ?
#
loop_
_entity_poly.entity_id
_entity_poly.type
_entity_poly.pdbx_seq_one_letter_code
_entity_poly.pdbx_strand_id
1 'polypeptide(L)'
;DQGLNFPVFDGGVLAFPGAEGYGKNATGARTGEGREIYHVTNLNDAGPGSFRDAVSKPWRIIVFDVSGVIKLSSNPIVLKSNQTILGHTAPGDGIVLYNGRVSASGAQNLIVRYLRIRMGAAYPSDLDACAMANGANMIFDHCSMTWGKDECFSINPDGKGTAPKDITIQNSIIGQGLQNHSCGGLMQTDISNGCTIFRNLYIDNKTRNPKVKGLNQFVNNVVYNWGSGAAY
;
A
#
# COMPACT_ATOMS: atom_id res chain seq x y z
N ASP A 1 -12.65 -30.17 1.33
CA ASP A 1 -12.36 -29.01 2.16
C ASP A 1 -10.84 -28.81 2.17
N GLN A 2 -10.32 -28.14 1.15
CA GLN A 2 -8.92 -27.75 1.12
C GLN A 2 -8.80 -26.62 2.12
N GLY A 3 -8.48 -26.97 3.38
CA GLY A 3 -8.34 -26.02 4.46
C GLY A 3 -7.43 -24.87 4.03
N LEU A 4 -7.97 -23.67 4.05
CA LEU A 4 -7.19 -22.44 3.81
C LEU A 4 -6.08 -22.38 4.87
N ASN A 5 -4.88 -22.80 4.49
CA ASN A 5 -3.71 -22.69 5.35
C ASN A 5 -3.30 -21.22 5.44
N PHE A 6 -3.99 -20.46 6.28
CA PHE A 6 -3.39 -19.22 6.77
C PHE A 6 -2.11 -19.60 7.52
N PRO A 7 -1.04 -18.79 7.39
CA PRO A 7 0.15 -18.98 8.19
C PRO A 7 -0.25 -19.09 9.66
N VAL A 8 0.08 -20.22 10.29
CA VAL A 8 -0.18 -20.44 11.71
C VAL A 8 0.54 -19.32 12.47
N PHE A 9 -0.11 -18.77 13.50
CA PHE A 9 0.52 -17.83 14.40
C PHE A 9 1.75 -18.50 15.03
N ASP A 10 2.92 -18.03 14.66
CA ASP A 10 4.23 -18.56 15.07
C ASP A 10 4.76 -17.93 16.37
N GLY A 11 3.92 -17.19 17.10
CA GLY A 11 4.28 -16.49 18.31
C GLY A 11 4.91 -15.10 18.07
N GLY A 12 5.09 -14.67 16.84
CA GLY A 12 5.55 -13.34 16.49
C GLY A 12 4.56 -12.24 16.91
N VAL A 13 5.06 -11.05 17.21
CA VAL A 13 4.20 -9.91 17.54
C VAL A 13 3.53 -9.38 16.27
N LEU A 14 2.21 -9.38 16.24
CA LEU A 14 1.44 -8.86 15.12
C LEU A 14 1.71 -7.35 14.90
N ALA A 15 1.62 -6.92 13.65
CA ALA A 15 1.70 -5.50 13.29
C ALA A 15 0.67 -4.67 14.08
N PHE A 16 -0.54 -5.20 14.19
CA PHE A 16 -1.66 -4.68 14.98
C PHE A 16 -2.70 -5.81 15.16
N PRO A 17 -3.64 -5.70 16.09
CA PRO A 17 -4.73 -6.67 16.21
C PRO A 17 -5.52 -6.81 14.91
N GLY A 18 -5.63 -8.03 14.37
CA GLY A 18 -6.28 -8.30 13.09
C GLY A 18 -5.37 -8.22 11.86
N ALA A 19 -4.06 -8.08 12.04
CA ALA A 19 -3.10 -8.26 10.95
C ALA A 19 -3.01 -9.74 10.54
N GLU A 20 -3.15 -10.01 9.24
CA GLU A 20 -3.21 -11.35 8.67
C GLU A 20 -2.15 -11.54 7.57
N GLY A 21 -1.94 -12.78 7.14
CA GLY A 21 -1.11 -13.12 5.99
C GLY A 21 0.39 -12.99 6.21
N TYR A 22 1.13 -12.96 5.10
CA TYR A 22 2.59 -12.96 5.11
C TYR A 22 3.19 -11.71 5.76
N GLY A 23 2.56 -10.55 5.62
CA GLY A 23 3.03 -9.28 6.20
C GLY A 23 2.57 -9.02 7.64
N LYS A 24 1.87 -9.97 8.28
CA LYS A 24 1.24 -9.79 9.60
C LYS A 24 2.21 -9.38 10.72
N ASN A 25 3.48 -9.71 10.59
CA ASN A 25 4.51 -9.43 11.59
C ASN A 25 5.36 -8.18 11.25
N ALA A 26 4.93 -7.36 10.31
CA ALA A 26 5.59 -6.08 10.03
C ALA A 26 5.76 -5.27 11.32
N THR A 27 6.99 -4.82 11.58
CA THR A 27 7.31 -4.14 12.84
C THR A 27 7.04 -2.64 12.80
N GLY A 28 7.02 -2.07 11.59
CA GLY A 28 6.94 -0.61 11.47
C GLY A 28 8.10 0.08 12.19
N ALA A 29 7.80 1.17 12.84
CA ALA A 29 8.78 1.96 13.60
C ALA A 29 9.01 1.46 15.03
N ARG A 30 8.29 0.43 15.52
CA ARG A 30 8.25 0.12 16.96
C ARG A 30 9.53 -0.50 17.52
N THR A 31 10.39 -1.09 16.69
CA THR A 31 11.61 -1.77 17.12
C THR A 31 12.86 -0.90 17.08
N GLY A 32 12.79 0.31 16.56
CA GLY A 32 13.94 1.18 16.39
C GLY A 32 14.32 1.97 17.64
N GLU A 33 15.60 2.05 17.92
CA GLU A 33 16.14 3.06 18.82
C GLU A 33 16.00 4.44 18.13
N GLY A 34 15.66 5.47 18.89
CA GLY A 34 15.45 6.81 18.34
C GLY A 34 14.17 6.99 17.51
N ARG A 35 13.20 6.06 17.67
CA ARG A 35 11.88 6.25 17.05
C ARG A 35 11.20 7.51 17.56
N GLU A 36 10.52 8.21 16.66
CA GLU A 36 9.78 9.41 17.01
C GLU A 36 8.33 9.31 16.55
N ILE A 37 7.42 9.97 17.26
CA ILE A 37 6.08 10.24 16.77
C ILE A 37 6.16 11.55 16.00
N TYR A 38 5.84 11.48 14.70
CA TYR A 38 5.82 12.66 13.85
C TYR A 38 4.38 13.06 13.54
N HIS A 39 4.03 14.31 13.85
CA HIS A 39 2.71 14.86 13.62
C HIS A 39 2.64 15.57 12.28
N VAL A 40 1.73 15.13 11.40
CA VAL A 40 1.38 15.85 10.17
C VAL A 40 0.39 16.94 10.56
N THR A 41 0.82 18.17 10.50
CA THR A 41 0.09 19.34 11.02
C THR A 41 -0.48 20.24 9.93
N ASN A 42 -0.20 19.97 8.66
CA ASN A 42 -0.73 20.72 7.54
C ASN A 42 -0.92 19.85 6.29
N LEU A 43 -1.64 20.39 5.30
CA LEU A 43 -1.96 19.71 4.04
C LEU A 43 -1.04 20.11 2.88
N ASN A 44 0.07 20.78 3.16
CA ASN A 44 1.04 21.16 2.14
C ASN A 44 1.72 19.92 1.54
N ASP A 45 2.11 20.02 0.27
CA ASP A 45 2.86 18.93 -0.38
C ASP A 45 4.24 18.71 0.25
N ALA A 46 4.90 19.79 0.70
CA ALA A 46 6.25 19.74 1.23
C ALA A 46 6.46 20.76 2.37
N GLY A 47 7.61 20.68 3.02
CA GLY A 47 8.00 21.54 4.14
C GLY A 47 7.67 20.91 5.50
N PRO A 48 8.10 21.59 6.58
CA PRO A 48 7.88 21.10 7.94
C PRO A 48 6.40 20.84 8.25
N GLY A 49 6.12 19.70 8.91
CA GLY A 49 4.75 19.31 9.26
C GLY A 49 3.93 18.72 8.11
N SER A 50 4.47 18.62 6.89
CA SER A 50 3.80 17.95 5.77
C SER A 50 3.95 16.43 5.84
N PHE A 51 3.08 15.69 5.13
CA PHE A 51 3.22 14.23 5.01
C PHE A 51 4.53 13.83 4.30
N ARG A 52 4.98 14.58 3.31
CA ARG A 52 6.27 14.34 2.62
C ARG A 52 7.45 14.45 3.59
N ASP A 53 7.43 15.43 4.48
CA ASP A 53 8.46 15.52 5.52
C ASP A 53 8.34 14.38 6.53
N ALA A 54 7.13 14.02 6.92
CA ALA A 54 6.88 12.89 7.82
C ALA A 54 7.55 11.60 7.33
N VAL A 55 7.39 11.25 6.03
CA VAL A 55 7.95 10.02 5.46
C VAL A 55 9.41 10.14 5.01
N SER A 56 10.05 11.28 5.19
CA SER A 56 11.43 11.52 4.73
C SER A 56 12.49 10.72 5.49
N LYS A 57 12.18 10.28 6.72
CA LYS A 57 13.10 9.55 7.60
C LYS A 57 12.50 8.21 8.06
N PRO A 58 13.33 7.18 8.24
CA PRO A 58 12.90 5.93 8.88
C PRO A 58 12.57 6.13 10.38
N TRP A 59 12.02 5.10 10.99
CA TRP A 59 11.73 5.02 12.44
C TRP A 59 10.71 6.05 12.94
N ARG A 60 9.79 6.46 12.07
CA ARG A 60 8.71 7.36 12.42
C ARG A 60 7.38 6.64 12.57
N ILE A 61 6.69 6.91 13.67
CA ILE A 61 5.26 6.68 13.83
C ILE A 61 4.56 7.97 13.39
N ILE A 62 3.88 7.90 12.26
CA ILE A 62 3.31 9.08 11.60
C ILE A 62 1.83 9.14 11.91
N VAL A 63 1.43 10.22 12.58
CA VAL A 63 0.06 10.54 12.97
C VAL A 63 -0.37 11.86 12.32
N PHE A 64 -1.68 12.06 12.19
CA PHE A 64 -2.23 13.23 11.51
C PHE A 64 -3.08 14.04 12.49
N ASP A 65 -2.75 15.30 12.65
CA ASP A 65 -3.52 16.28 13.42
C ASP A 65 -4.51 17.07 12.54
N VAL A 66 -4.45 16.84 11.23
CA VAL A 66 -5.28 17.48 10.22
C VAL A 66 -5.97 16.45 9.34
N SER A 67 -7.08 16.83 8.73
CA SER A 67 -7.77 16.03 7.71
C SER A 67 -7.95 16.82 6.43
N GLY A 68 -8.10 16.12 5.31
CA GLY A 68 -8.36 16.74 4.02
C GLY A 68 -7.52 16.17 2.89
N VAL A 69 -7.39 16.96 1.82
CA VAL A 69 -6.69 16.57 0.60
C VAL A 69 -5.31 17.20 0.55
N ILE A 70 -4.29 16.37 0.54
CA ILE A 70 -2.91 16.79 0.25
C ILE A 70 -2.74 16.70 -1.27
N LYS A 71 -2.70 17.84 -1.95
CA LYS A 71 -2.44 17.90 -3.38
C LYS A 71 -0.93 17.81 -3.62
N LEU A 72 -0.49 16.67 -4.11
CA LEU A 72 0.91 16.41 -4.39
C LEU A 72 1.35 17.13 -5.69
N SER A 73 2.61 17.53 -5.72
CA SER A 73 3.32 17.82 -6.96
C SER A 73 3.57 16.53 -7.74
N SER A 74 4.14 16.64 -8.94
CA SER A 74 4.47 15.44 -9.75
C SER A 74 5.55 14.53 -9.14
N ASN A 75 6.16 14.89 -8.03
CA ASN A 75 7.13 14.04 -7.34
C ASN A 75 6.41 12.98 -6.48
N PRO A 76 6.79 11.70 -6.58
CA PRO A 76 6.18 10.66 -5.76
C PRO A 76 6.45 10.88 -4.27
N ILE A 77 5.52 10.42 -3.44
CA ILE A 77 5.80 10.16 -2.03
C ILE A 77 6.57 8.83 -1.94
N VAL A 78 7.77 8.87 -1.39
CA VAL A 78 8.61 7.67 -1.24
C VAL A 78 8.69 7.30 0.24
N LEU A 79 8.09 6.17 0.59
CA LEU A 79 8.11 5.61 1.94
C LEU A 79 9.51 5.04 2.26
N LYS A 80 9.93 5.17 3.49
CA LYS A 80 11.20 4.62 3.98
C LYS A 80 10.95 3.39 4.83
N SER A 81 11.96 2.57 4.98
CA SER A 81 11.91 1.40 5.87
C SER A 81 11.56 1.80 7.31
N ASN A 82 10.94 0.88 8.02
CA ASN A 82 10.65 1.03 9.44
C ASN A 82 9.75 2.25 9.75
N GLN A 83 8.67 2.40 9.00
CA GLN A 83 7.67 3.43 9.25
C GLN A 83 6.33 2.79 9.62
N THR A 84 5.60 3.48 10.52
CA THR A 84 4.21 3.17 10.84
C THR A 84 3.37 4.39 10.51
N ILE A 85 2.46 4.27 9.55
CA ILE A 85 1.61 5.37 9.06
C ILE A 85 0.18 5.07 9.51
N LEU A 86 -0.38 5.95 10.33
CA LEU A 86 -1.67 5.78 11.00
C LEU A 86 -2.69 6.81 10.51
N GLY A 87 -3.18 6.65 9.28
CA GLY A 87 -4.14 7.57 8.67
C GLY A 87 -5.45 7.74 9.44
N HIS A 88 -5.83 6.77 10.27
CA HIS A 88 -7.03 6.83 11.12
C HIS A 88 -6.89 7.78 12.32
N THR A 89 -5.72 8.34 12.57
CA THR A 89 -5.55 9.39 13.60
C THR A 89 -6.00 10.75 13.09
N ALA A 90 -6.15 10.92 11.78
CA ALA A 90 -6.67 12.15 11.20
C ALA A 90 -8.11 12.40 11.67
N PRO A 91 -8.45 13.63 12.06
CA PRO A 91 -9.82 13.97 12.40
C PRO A 91 -10.77 13.89 11.20
N GLY A 92 -12.08 13.92 11.45
CA GLY A 92 -13.12 13.98 10.43
C GLY A 92 -12.98 12.89 9.36
N ASP A 93 -12.95 13.27 8.09
CA ASP A 93 -12.95 12.33 6.96
C ASP A 93 -11.57 11.75 6.62
N GLY A 94 -10.54 12.04 7.40
CA GLY A 94 -9.20 11.47 7.20
C GLY A 94 -8.40 12.14 6.08
N ILE A 95 -7.39 11.44 5.54
CA ILE A 95 -6.40 11.97 4.59
C ILE A 95 -6.56 11.37 3.19
N VAL A 96 -6.52 12.24 2.20
CA VAL A 96 -6.42 11.90 0.77
C VAL A 96 -5.12 12.45 0.19
N LEU A 97 -4.33 11.59 -0.44
CA LEU A 97 -3.19 11.99 -1.27
C LEU A 97 -3.68 12.07 -2.71
N TYR A 98 -3.67 13.26 -3.30
CA TYR A 98 -4.20 13.52 -4.64
C TYR A 98 -3.12 14.03 -5.60
N ASN A 99 -3.28 13.71 -6.88
CA ASN A 99 -2.42 14.14 -7.97
C ASN A 99 -0.96 13.66 -7.85
N GLY A 100 -0.77 12.47 -7.32
CA GLY A 100 0.57 11.88 -7.17
C GLY A 100 0.52 10.41 -6.83
N ARG A 101 1.67 9.77 -6.86
CA ARG A 101 1.84 8.37 -6.53
C ARG A 101 2.55 8.18 -5.20
N VAL A 102 2.34 7.01 -4.61
CA VAL A 102 3.09 6.54 -3.44
C VAL A 102 3.98 5.37 -3.86
N SER A 103 5.24 5.40 -3.48
CA SER A 103 6.19 4.32 -3.71
C SER A 103 6.72 3.76 -2.40
N ALA A 104 6.65 2.45 -2.24
CA ALA A 104 7.29 1.71 -1.15
C ALA A 104 8.49 0.87 -1.66
N SER A 105 9.02 1.20 -2.83
CA SER A 105 10.10 0.43 -3.47
C SER A 105 11.34 0.35 -2.58
N GLY A 106 11.83 -0.86 -2.37
CA GLY A 106 13.00 -1.16 -1.54
C GLY A 106 12.79 -1.01 -0.03
N ALA A 107 11.63 -0.56 0.41
CA ALA A 107 11.36 -0.41 1.84
C ALA A 107 11.16 -1.76 2.53
N GLN A 108 11.37 -1.78 3.83
CA GLN A 108 11.16 -2.94 4.69
C GLN A 108 10.45 -2.52 5.97
N ASN A 109 9.70 -3.45 6.55
CA ASN A 109 9.02 -3.22 7.84
C ASN A 109 8.07 -2.02 7.80
N LEU A 110 7.11 -2.00 6.87
CA LEU A 110 6.12 -0.94 6.79
C LEU A 110 4.77 -1.38 7.35
N ILE A 111 4.15 -0.49 8.10
CA ILE A 111 2.73 -0.56 8.46
C ILE A 111 2.06 0.69 7.90
N VAL A 112 1.13 0.50 6.96
CA VAL A 112 0.40 1.61 6.31
C VAL A 112 -1.09 1.38 6.50
N ARG A 113 -1.75 2.27 7.21
CA ARG A 113 -3.17 2.13 7.52
C ARG A 113 -3.98 3.38 7.21
N TYR A 114 -5.18 3.18 6.66
CA TYR A 114 -6.20 4.20 6.43
C TYR A 114 -5.74 5.39 5.58
N LEU A 115 -4.94 5.14 4.55
CA LEU A 115 -4.61 6.15 3.54
C LEU A 115 -5.49 6.00 2.30
N ARG A 116 -5.88 7.12 1.73
CA ARG A 116 -6.58 7.20 0.46
C ARG A 116 -5.66 7.82 -0.60
N ILE A 117 -5.27 7.04 -1.59
CA ILE A 117 -4.37 7.44 -2.67
C ILE A 117 -5.19 7.60 -3.94
N ARG A 118 -5.21 8.78 -4.49
CA ARG A 118 -5.96 9.20 -5.68
C ARG A 118 -4.99 9.83 -6.68
N MET A 119 -4.32 9.00 -7.49
CA MET A 119 -3.32 9.51 -8.43
C MET A 119 -3.92 10.56 -9.36
N GLY A 120 -4.97 10.23 -10.08
CA GLY A 120 -5.71 11.16 -10.91
C GLY A 120 -5.15 11.37 -12.31
N ALA A 121 -6.00 11.83 -13.22
CA ALA A 121 -5.68 11.97 -14.64
C ALA A 121 -4.62 13.05 -14.93
N ALA A 122 -4.50 14.05 -14.07
CA ALA A 122 -3.53 15.14 -14.25
C ALA A 122 -2.07 14.75 -13.95
N TYR A 123 -1.83 13.58 -13.36
CA TYR A 123 -0.46 13.10 -13.14
C TYR A 123 0.25 12.89 -14.49
N PRO A 124 1.49 13.38 -14.67
CA PRO A 124 2.11 13.50 -15.99
C PRO A 124 2.53 12.18 -16.64
N SER A 125 2.62 11.10 -15.89
CA SER A 125 3.09 9.80 -16.38
C SER A 125 2.07 8.70 -16.20
N ASP A 126 2.08 7.71 -17.09
CA ASP A 126 1.29 6.50 -16.96
C ASP A 126 2.01 5.53 -16.01
N LEU A 127 1.64 5.62 -14.74
CA LEU A 127 2.24 4.88 -13.63
C LEU A 127 1.16 4.40 -12.66
N ASP A 128 1.58 3.57 -11.72
CA ASP A 128 0.72 3.05 -10.66
C ASP A 128 0.46 4.10 -9.59
N ALA A 129 -0.77 4.12 -9.06
CA ALA A 129 -1.11 5.02 -7.95
C ALA A 129 -0.31 4.68 -6.69
N CYS A 130 -0.14 3.40 -6.41
CA CYS A 130 0.73 2.90 -5.35
C CYS A 130 1.54 1.72 -5.89
N ALA A 131 2.84 1.67 -5.64
CA ALA A 131 3.66 0.58 -6.11
C ALA A 131 4.89 0.32 -5.24
N MET A 132 5.40 -0.89 -5.35
CA MET A 132 6.72 -1.26 -4.84
C MET A 132 7.46 -2.16 -5.83
N ALA A 133 8.71 -1.81 -6.09
CA ALA A 133 9.69 -2.67 -6.70
C ALA A 133 10.64 -3.11 -5.60
N ASN A 134 10.68 -4.38 -5.30
CA ASN A 134 11.45 -4.93 -4.17
C ASN A 134 10.92 -4.51 -2.78
N GLY A 135 11.54 -5.08 -1.75
CA GLY A 135 11.20 -4.81 -0.36
C GLY A 135 10.48 -5.96 0.34
N ALA A 136 10.34 -5.89 1.65
CA ALA A 136 9.84 -7.00 2.44
C ALA A 136 9.13 -6.57 3.73
N ASN A 137 8.32 -7.49 4.26
CA ASN A 137 7.68 -7.37 5.57
C ASN A 137 6.83 -6.11 5.69
N MET A 138 5.76 -6.05 4.90
CA MET A 138 4.91 -4.87 4.81
C MET A 138 3.44 -5.24 4.92
N ILE A 139 2.65 -4.36 5.52
CA ILE A 139 1.20 -4.49 5.55
C ILE A 139 0.51 -3.17 5.20
N PHE A 140 -0.41 -3.25 4.23
CA PHE A 140 -1.34 -2.17 3.86
C PHE A 140 -2.73 -2.59 4.29
N ASP A 141 -3.34 -1.80 5.16
CA ASP A 141 -4.62 -2.13 5.78
C ASP A 141 -5.59 -0.96 5.76
N HIS A 142 -6.84 -1.21 5.39
CA HIS A 142 -7.89 -0.19 5.26
C HIS A 142 -7.47 1.01 4.39
N CYS A 143 -6.71 0.75 3.34
CA CYS A 143 -6.31 1.76 2.37
C CYS A 143 -7.24 1.76 1.15
N SER A 144 -7.23 2.84 0.39
CA SER A 144 -7.81 2.81 -0.95
C SER A 144 -6.85 3.41 -1.96
N MET A 145 -6.52 2.64 -2.98
CA MET A 145 -5.62 2.99 -4.07
C MET A 145 -6.43 3.03 -5.36
N THR A 146 -6.67 4.23 -5.86
CA THR A 146 -7.50 4.42 -7.04
C THR A 146 -6.93 5.46 -7.99
N TRP A 147 -7.52 5.50 -9.17
CA TRP A 147 -7.20 6.45 -10.23
C TRP A 147 -5.77 6.34 -10.73
N GLY A 148 -5.20 5.13 -10.67
CA GLY A 148 -3.93 4.79 -11.34
C GLY A 148 -4.07 4.89 -12.86
N LYS A 149 -3.03 5.33 -13.52
CA LYS A 149 -3.01 5.46 -15.00
C LYS A 149 -2.41 4.21 -15.66
N ASP A 150 -1.69 3.40 -14.92
CA ASP A 150 -1.29 2.05 -15.25
C ASP A 150 -2.01 1.08 -14.31
N GLU A 151 -1.48 0.76 -13.15
CA GLU A 151 -2.17 0.02 -12.11
C GLU A 151 -2.57 0.92 -10.92
N CYS A 152 -3.57 0.44 -10.17
CA CYS A 152 -3.94 1.09 -8.91
C CYS A 152 -2.98 0.70 -7.78
N PHE A 153 -2.57 -0.58 -7.72
CA PHE A 153 -1.56 -1.04 -6.75
C PHE A 153 -0.73 -2.19 -7.32
N SER A 154 0.60 -2.04 -7.37
CA SER A 154 1.48 -3.09 -7.90
C SER A 154 2.65 -3.46 -7.00
N ILE A 155 2.96 -4.75 -7.01
CA ILE A 155 4.19 -5.33 -6.47
C ILE A 155 4.92 -5.98 -7.64
N ASN A 156 6.12 -5.49 -7.98
CA ASN A 156 6.83 -5.96 -9.16
C ASN A 156 8.35 -5.92 -8.94
N PRO A 157 9.05 -7.07 -8.93
CA PRO A 157 10.50 -7.08 -8.76
C PRO A 157 11.20 -6.44 -9.97
N ASP A 158 12.19 -5.61 -9.72
CA ASP A 158 13.04 -5.00 -10.74
C ASP A 158 14.45 -5.59 -10.80
N GLY A 159 14.72 -6.60 -10.00
CA GLY A 159 16.02 -7.28 -9.94
C GLY A 159 17.14 -6.49 -9.26
N LYS A 160 16.84 -5.31 -8.68
CA LYS A 160 17.86 -4.42 -8.07
C LYS A 160 17.90 -4.45 -6.54
N GLY A 161 17.26 -5.41 -5.91
CA GLY A 161 17.20 -5.50 -4.45
C GLY A 161 16.52 -6.77 -3.99
N THR A 162 16.09 -6.76 -2.73
CA THR A 162 15.35 -7.89 -2.16
C THR A 162 14.04 -8.06 -2.92
N ALA A 163 13.84 -9.24 -3.51
CA ALA A 163 12.58 -9.56 -4.19
C ALA A 163 11.39 -9.34 -3.23
N PRO A 164 10.24 -8.87 -3.74
CA PRO A 164 9.08 -8.60 -2.90
C PRO A 164 8.63 -9.86 -2.16
N LYS A 165 8.53 -9.78 -0.83
CA LYS A 165 8.13 -10.90 0.02
C LYS A 165 7.52 -10.44 1.34
N ASP A 166 6.79 -11.35 1.97
CA ASP A 166 6.20 -11.10 3.29
C ASP A 166 5.31 -9.85 3.30
N ILE A 167 4.41 -9.75 2.32
CA ILE A 167 3.55 -8.58 2.12
C ILE A 167 2.09 -8.98 2.30
N THR A 168 1.33 -8.12 2.97
CA THR A 168 -0.13 -8.24 3.06
C THR A 168 -0.80 -6.95 2.59
N ILE A 169 -1.83 -7.11 1.76
CA ILE A 169 -2.81 -6.06 1.46
C ILE A 169 -4.16 -6.58 1.94
N GLN A 170 -4.76 -5.89 2.91
CA GLN A 170 -6.02 -6.34 3.49
C GLN A 170 -7.03 -5.21 3.67
N ASN A 171 -8.33 -5.56 3.69
CA ASN A 171 -9.46 -4.66 3.97
C ASN A 171 -9.42 -3.37 3.14
N SER A 172 -8.95 -3.44 1.90
CA SER A 172 -8.62 -2.27 1.09
C SER A 172 -9.43 -2.24 -0.20
N ILE A 173 -9.47 -1.07 -0.84
CA ILE A 173 -10.10 -0.86 -2.15
C ILE A 173 -9.00 -0.59 -3.16
N ILE A 174 -9.02 -1.33 -4.27
CA ILE A 174 -8.09 -1.19 -5.38
C ILE A 174 -8.94 -1.06 -6.64
N GLY A 175 -9.06 0.16 -7.16
CA GLY A 175 -10.06 0.31 -8.19
C GLY A 175 -10.10 1.64 -8.93
N GLN A 176 -11.08 1.73 -9.83
CA GLN A 176 -11.30 2.91 -10.65
C GLN A 176 -10.04 3.33 -11.42
N GLY A 177 -9.34 2.34 -12.00
CA GLY A 177 -8.20 2.60 -12.86
C GLY A 177 -8.56 3.49 -14.04
N LEU A 178 -7.69 4.44 -14.37
CA LEU A 178 -7.95 5.44 -15.39
C LEU A 178 -7.31 5.08 -16.72
N GLN A 179 -7.84 5.70 -17.80
CA GLN A 179 -7.33 5.63 -19.17
C GLN A 179 -7.39 4.23 -19.81
N ASN A 180 -6.64 4.05 -20.89
CA ASN A 180 -6.70 2.84 -21.70
C ASN A 180 -6.20 1.60 -20.96
N HIS A 181 -5.26 1.76 -20.03
CA HIS A 181 -4.69 0.65 -19.28
C HIS A 181 -5.65 0.19 -18.18
N SER A 182 -6.03 1.05 -17.27
CA SER A 182 -7.05 0.81 -16.24
C SER A 182 -6.94 -0.55 -15.54
N CYS A 183 -5.78 -0.83 -14.95
CA CYS A 183 -5.51 -2.11 -14.29
C CYS A 183 -5.66 -2.01 -12.77
N GLY A 184 -6.13 -3.09 -12.14
CA GLY A 184 -6.15 -3.22 -10.68
C GLY A 184 -4.72 -3.32 -10.13
N GLY A 185 -3.97 -4.34 -10.51
CA GLY A 185 -2.58 -4.45 -10.09
C GLY A 185 -1.85 -5.71 -10.51
N LEU A 186 -0.52 -5.62 -10.47
CA LEU A 186 0.39 -6.75 -10.55
C LEU A 186 0.79 -7.16 -9.13
N MET A 187 0.74 -8.47 -8.83
CA MET A 187 1.19 -9.02 -7.56
C MET A 187 2.24 -10.09 -7.85
N GLN A 188 3.45 -9.64 -8.13
CA GLN A 188 4.57 -10.49 -8.53
C GLN A 188 5.58 -10.57 -7.39
N THR A 189 5.66 -11.73 -6.77
CA THR A 189 6.49 -12.00 -5.60
C THR A 189 7.44 -13.17 -5.82
N ASP A 190 8.28 -13.44 -4.85
CA ASP A 190 9.11 -14.63 -4.82
C ASP A 190 8.25 -15.90 -4.68
N ILE A 191 8.79 -17.03 -5.10
CA ILE A 191 8.13 -18.33 -5.01
C ILE A 191 8.16 -18.94 -3.60
N SER A 192 9.02 -18.43 -2.72
CA SER A 192 9.21 -18.94 -1.35
C SER A 192 8.52 -18.10 -0.29
N ASN A 193 8.34 -16.80 -0.54
CA ASN A 193 7.74 -15.86 0.42
C ASN A 193 6.84 -14.91 -0.33
N GLY A 194 5.56 -14.95 -0.05
CA GLY A 194 4.58 -14.39 -0.93
C GLY A 194 3.93 -13.10 -0.49
N CYS A 195 2.82 -12.87 -1.17
CA CYS A 195 1.89 -11.79 -0.89
C CYS A 195 0.53 -12.38 -0.49
N THR A 196 -0.07 -11.84 0.56
CA THR A 196 -1.46 -12.11 0.93
C THR A 196 -2.34 -10.95 0.50
N ILE A 197 -3.37 -11.25 -0.26
CA ILE A 197 -4.40 -10.32 -0.71
C ILE A 197 -5.70 -10.77 -0.04
N PHE A 198 -6.16 -10.02 0.97
CA PHE A 198 -7.17 -10.51 1.90
C PHE A 198 -8.28 -9.49 2.18
N ARG A 199 -9.52 -9.87 1.94
CA ARG A 199 -10.71 -9.02 2.17
C ARG A 199 -10.66 -7.66 1.46
N ASN A 200 -10.17 -7.63 0.22
CA ASN A 200 -10.14 -6.41 -0.58
C ASN A 200 -11.30 -6.36 -1.57
N LEU A 201 -11.60 -5.18 -2.01
CA LEU A 201 -12.50 -4.92 -3.13
C LEU A 201 -11.67 -4.44 -4.34
N TYR A 202 -11.64 -5.23 -5.40
CA TYR A 202 -11.21 -4.80 -6.72
C TYR A 202 -12.43 -4.34 -7.49
N ILE A 203 -12.48 -3.08 -7.88
CA ILE A 203 -13.68 -2.49 -8.48
C ILE A 203 -13.35 -1.55 -9.65
N ASP A 204 -14.16 -1.63 -10.71
CA ASP A 204 -14.10 -0.73 -11.85
C ASP A 204 -12.72 -0.66 -12.52
N ASN A 205 -11.99 -1.75 -12.55
CA ASN A 205 -10.77 -1.87 -13.33
C ASN A 205 -11.06 -2.68 -14.60
N LYS A 206 -10.38 -2.35 -15.68
CA LYS A 206 -10.54 -3.08 -16.93
C LYS A 206 -10.08 -4.53 -16.80
N THR A 207 -8.91 -4.75 -16.17
CA THR A 207 -8.28 -6.06 -16.03
C THR A 207 -7.29 -6.08 -14.85
N ARG A 208 -6.58 -7.19 -14.66
CA ARG A 208 -5.58 -7.38 -13.60
C ARG A 208 -6.15 -7.12 -12.19
N ASN A 209 -7.11 -7.94 -11.77
CA ASN A 209 -7.80 -7.79 -10.48
C ASN A 209 -7.51 -8.92 -9.45
N PRO A 210 -6.24 -9.19 -9.09
CA PRO A 210 -4.97 -8.78 -9.68
C PRO A 210 -4.44 -9.78 -10.74
N LYS A 211 -3.37 -9.44 -11.46
CA LYS A 211 -2.52 -10.42 -12.15
C LYS A 211 -1.45 -10.91 -11.18
N VAL A 212 -1.40 -12.19 -10.92
CA VAL A 212 -0.51 -12.78 -9.90
C VAL A 212 0.65 -13.58 -10.52
N LYS A 213 1.81 -13.54 -9.86
CA LYS A 213 2.97 -14.39 -10.14
C LYS A 213 3.74 -14.64 -8.85
N GLY A 214 4.32 -15.84 -8.71
CA GLY A 214 5.00 -16.25 -7.48
C GLY A 214 4.00 -16.79 -6.44
N LEU A 215 4.37 -16.75 -5.18
CA LEU A 215 3.54 -17.26 -4.09
C LEU A 215 2.54 -16.19 -3.63
N ASN A 216 1.27 -16.43 -3.89
CA ASN A 216 0.19 -15.52 -3.54
C ASN A 216 -0.95 -16.26 -2.84
N GLN A 217 -1.54 -15.58 -1.87
CA GLN A 217 -2.81 -15.98 -1.25
C GLN A 217 -3.87 -14.94 -1.62
N PHE A 218 -4.91 -15.35 -2.31
CA PHE A 218 -6.02 -14.49 -2.71
C PHE A 218 -7.31 -14.96 -2.01
N VAL A 219 -7.66 -14.35 -0.89
CA VAL A 219 -8.65 -14.89 0.04
C VAL A 219 -9.71 -13.86 0.41
N ASN A 220 -10.97 -14.24 0.32
CA ASN A 220 -12.12 -13.40 0.71
C ASN A 220 -12.17 -12.03 0.04
N ASN A 221 -11.64 -11.91 -1.18
CA ASN A 221 -11.73 -10.69 -1.95
C ASN A 221 -13.00 -10.68 -2.81
N VAL A 222 -13.43 -9.49 -3.17
CA VAL A 222 -14.49 -9.27 -4.15
C VAL A 222 -13.86 -8.63 -5.38
N VAL A 223 -14.17 -9.17 -6.57
CA VAL A 223 -13.86 -8.53 -7.85
C VAL A 223 -15.18 -8.15 -8.49
N TYR A 224 -15.37 -6.86 -8.74
CA TYR A 224 -16.64 -6.35 -9.24
C TYR A 224 -16.44 -5.39 -10.42
N ASN A 225 -17.33 -5.51 -11.41
CA ASN A 225 -17.41 -4.62 -12.55
C ASN A 225 -16.07 -4.44 -13.32
N TRP A 226 -15.42 -5.55 -13.67
CA TRP A 226 -14.24 -5.53 -14.53
C TRP A 226 -14.60 -5.35 -16.00
N GLY A 227 -13.76 -4.66 -16.78
CA GLY A 227 -14.11 -4.19 -18.13
C GLY A 227 -13.90 -5.18 -19.25
N SER A 228 -12.87 -6.03 -19.21
CA SER A 228 -12.57 -6.97 -20.30
C SER A 228 -11.57 -8.04 -19.90
N GLY A 229 -11.59 -9.15 -20.63
CA GLY A 229 -10.74 -10.31 -20.38
C GLY A 229 -11.10 -11.06 -19.10
N ALA A 230 -10.15 -11.78 -18.54
CA ALA A 230 -10.32 -12.42 -17.26
C ALA A 230 -10.35 -11.40 -16.12
N ALA A 231 -11.09 -11.70 -15.06
CA ALA A 231 -11.15 -10.84 -13.88
C ALA A 231 -9.75 -10.69 -13.23
N TYR A 232 -8.95 -11.75 -13.27
CA TYR A 232 -7.57 -11.85 -12.77
C TYR A 232 -6.74 -12.83 -13.60
#